data_81e398280ed83cd8b363ad56d50a6978
#
_entry.id   81e398280ed83cd8b363ad56d50a6978
#
_cell.length_a   1.000
_cell.length_b   1.000
_cell.length_c   1.000
_cell.angle_alpha   90.00
_cell.angle_beta   90.00
_cell.angle_gamma   90.00
#
_symmetry.space_group_name_H-M   'P 1'
#
loop_
_entity.id
_entity.type
_entity.pdbx_description
1 polymer ?
#
loop_
_entity_poly.entity_id
_entity_poly.type
_entity_poly.pdbx_seq_one_letter_code
_entity_poly.pdbx_strand_id
1 'polypeptide(L)'
;MRSRCMYYIGVITLLLSACSQSDTRQNAAVIVDSTNESGDQSIDMAGLPTQFLNASLENGARHWKRCQACHTRHEGGRHRVGPNLYNVFGRTVGTAEGYRYSEALRDADFVWTPQALDAWLESPRGFLPGNRMSFVGLRKETDRKDLIKFLYAETHPQIHNANDDEKAYPLPPIP
;
A
#
# COMPACT_ATOMS: atom_id res chain seq x y z
N MET A 1 14.03 -48.11 -46.76
CA MET A 1 12.91 -48.05 -47.70
C MET A 1 12.47 -46.60 -47.71
N ARG A 2 12.91 -45.78 -48.70
CA ARG A 2 12.26 -45.46 -49.97
C ARG A 2 10.80 -45.02 -49.72
N SER A 3 10.34 -43.77 -49.98
CA SER A 3 10.22 -43.10 -51.26
C SER A 3 9.73 -41.65 -50.94
N ARG A 4 10.31 -40.62 -51.42
CA ARG A 4 10.17 -39.90 -52.72
C ARG A 4 8.86 -39.11 -52.87
N CYS A 5 9.09 -37.83 -53.12
CA CYS A 5 8.57 -36.94 -54.17
C CYS A 5 7.22 -36.29 -53.86
N MET A 6 6.91 -35.06 -54.20
CA MET A 6 7.30 -34.29 -55.40
C MET A 6 6.90 -32.81 -55.22
N TYR A 7 7.71 -31.95 -55.78
CA TYR A 7 7.53 -30.59 -56.21
C TYR A 7 6.15 -30.25 -56.82
N TYR A 8 5.68 -29.06 -56.51
CA TYR A 8 4.95 -28.26 -57.50
C TYR A 8 5.33 -26.78 -57.34
N ILE A 9 6.00 -26.32 -58.41
CA ILE A 9 6.31 -24.94 -58.76
C ILE A 9 5.08 -24.38 -59.46
N GLY A 10 4.60 -23.24 -59.02
CA GLY A 10 3.55 -22.49 -59.71
C GLY A 10 3.89 -21.00 -59.68
N VAL A 11 4.57 -20.56 -60.71
CA VAL A 11 4.84 -19.16 -61.05
C VAL A 11 3.64 -18.59 -61.80
N ILE A 12 3.07 -17.48 -61.36
CA ILE A 12 2.30 -16.54 -62.20
C ILE A 12 2.44 -15.12 -61.66
N THR A 13 3.28 -14.37 -62.30
CA THR A 13 3.26 -13.02 -62.91
C THR A 13 2.27 -11.95 -62.44
N LEU A 14 2.90 -10.83 -62.10
CA LEU A 14 2.63 -9.39 -62.30
C LEU A 14 1.22 -8.97 -62.72
N LEU A 15 0.70 -7.95 -62.07
CA LEU A 15 0.25 -6.70 -62.67
C LEU A 15 0.40 -5.53 -61.72
N LEU A 16 1.17 -4.54 -62.16
CA LEU A 16 1.27 -3.18 -61.61
C LEU A 16 -0.05 -2.43 -61.85
N SER A 17 -0.53 -1.72 -60.87
CA SER A 17 -1.33 -0.53 -61.12
C SER A 17 -1.05 0.49 -60.01
N ALA A 18 -0.34 1.51 -60.42
CA ALA A 18 -0.18 2.77 -59.70
C ALA A 18 -1.48 3.56 -59.75
N CYS A 19 -1.97 4.01 -58.63
CA CYS A 19 -2.80 5.21 -58.53
C CYS A 19 -2.41 6.00 -57.31
N SER A 20 -1.70 7.07 -57.57
CA SER A 20 -1.45 8.20 -56.71
C SER A 20 -2.76 8.96 -56.54
N GLN A 21 -3.22 9.13 -55.32
CA GLN A 21 -4.07 10.25 -54.93
C GLN A 21 -3.74 10.73 -53.54
N SER A 22 -3.14 11.89 -53.54
CA SER A 22 -2.98 12.80 -52.42
C SER A 22 -4.36 13.30 -52.01
N ASP A 23 -4.86 12.92 -50.88
CA ASP A 23 -5.92 13.65 -50.20
C ASP A 23 -5.46 14.01 -48.78
N THR A 24 -5.03 15.26 -48.72
CA THR A 24 -4.84 16.02 -47.53
C THR A 24 -6.20 16.21 -46.86
N ARG A 25 -6.61 15.35 -45.97
CA ARG A 25 -7.68 15.61 -45.03
C ARG A 25 -7.06 15.80 -43.66
N GLN A 26 -7.01 17.07 -43.28
CA GLN A 26 -6.91 17.52 -41.92
C GLN A 26 -8.01 16.84 -41.11
N ASN A 27 -7.68 15.77 -40.41
CA ASN A 27 -8.51 15.29 -39.34
C ASN A 27 -8.12 16.08 -38.12
N ALA A 28 -9.00 17.01 -37.78
CA ALA A 28 -9.09 17.60 -36.46
C ALA A 28 -8.95 16.51 -35.41
N ALA A 29 -7.93 16.62 -34.59
CA ALA A 29 -7.79 15.84 -33.38
C ALA A 29 -9.04 16.07 -32.51
N VAL A 30 -9.93 15.13 -32.49
CA VAL A 30 -10.93 15.02 -31.43
C VAL A 30 -10.12 14.64 -30.19
N ILE A 31 -9.78 15.66 -29.44
CA ILE A 31 -9.37 15.48 -28.04
C ILE A 31 -10.61 14.97 -27.33
N VAL A 32 -10.74 13.67 -27.22
CA VAL A 32 -11.61 13.06 -26.22
C VAL A 32 -10.94 13.36 -24.90
N ASP A 33 -11.36 14.47 -24.33
CA ASP A 33 -11.17 14.78 -22.93
C ASP A 33 -11.91 13.70 -22.14
N SER A 34 -11.23 12.59 -21.93
CA SER A 34 -11.62 11.58 -20.97
C SER A 34 -11.18 12.11 -19.62
N THR A 35 -11.83 13.16 -19.14
CA THR A 35 -11.87 13.45 -17.73
C THR A 35 -12.58 12.30 -17.04
N ASN A 36 -11.83 11.22 -16.82
CA ASN A 36 -12.19 10.23 -15.85
C ASN A 36 -11.96 10.86 -14.48
N GLU A 37 -12.92 11.63 -14.02
CA GLU A 37 -13.05 12.06 -12.63
C GLU A 37 -13.39 10.83 -11.77
N SER A 38 -12.54 9.83 -11.81
CA SER A 38 -12.33 8.98 -10.67
C SER A 38 -11.54 9.82 -9.70
N GLY A 39 -12.18 10.30 -8.64
CA GLY A 39 -11.51 11.01 -7.57
C GLY A 39 -10.38 10.14 -7.02
N ASP A 40 -9.24 10.24 -7.65
CA ASP A 40 -7.96 9.79 -7.12
C ASP A 40 -7.64 10.73 -5.95
N GLN A 41 -8.16 10.38 -4.78
CA GLN A 41 -7.66 10.93 -3.53
C GLN A 41 -6.24 10.36 -3.38
N SER A 42 -5.27 11.06 -3.95
CA SER A 42 -3.86 10.73 -3.80
C SER A 42 -3.53 10.75 -2.30
N ILE A 43 -3.45 9.56 -1.71
CA ILE A 43 -3.07 9.40 -0.32
C ILE A 43 -1.65 9.94 -0.17
N ASP A 44 -1.48 11.00 0.62
CA ASP A 44 -0.16 11.54 0.90
C ASP A 44 0.66 10.53 1.70
N MET A 45 1.65 9.95 1.05
CA MET A 45 2.60 9.00 1.64
C MET A 45 3.90 9.70 2.05
N ALA A 46 3.89 11.04 2.17
CA ALA A 46 5.04 11.77 2.67
C ALA A 46 5.47 11.24 4.03
N GLY A 47 6.74 10.92 4.18
CA GLY A 47 7.30 10.31 5.40
C GLY A 47 7.29 8.78 5.43
N LEU A 48 6.59 8.09 4.52
CA LEU A 48 6.74 6.65 4.40
C LEU A 48 8.02 6.30 3.62
N PRO A 49 8.95 5.50 4.18
CA PRO A 49 10.19 5.15 3.50
C PRO A 49 9.94 4.47 2.14
N THR A 50 10.78 4.77 1.15
CA THR A 50 10.61 4.35 -0.26
C THR A 50 10.41 2.85 -0.44
N GLN A 51 11.00 2.03 0.42
CA GLN A 51 10.86 0.57 0.39
C GLN A 51 9.41 0.07 0.63
N PHE A 52 8.53 0.92 1.15
CA PHE A 52 7.10 0.62 1.38
C PHE A 52 6.19 1.25 0.31
N LEU A 53 6.69 2.21 -0.49
CA LEU A 53 5.87 2.93 -1.46
C LEU A 53 5.29 2.04 -2.56
N ASN A 54 6.03 1.01 -2.99
CA ASN A 54 5.59 0.08 -4.03
C ASN A 54 4.71 -1.08 -3.50
N ALA A 55 4.41 -1.08 -2.20
CA ALA A 55 3.55 -2.09 -1.59
C ALA A 55 2.08 -1.91 -2.00
N SER A 56 1.29 -2.99 -1.92
CA SER A 56 -0.11 -3.01 -2.32
C SER A 56 -1.04 -2.64 -1.16
N LEU A 57 -1.78 -1.54 -1.30
CA LEU A 57 -2.83 -1.16 -0.35
C LEU A 57 -3.93 -2.22 -0.25
N GLU A 58 -4.34 -2.77 -1.40
CA GLU A 58 -5.39 -3.80 -1.45
C GLU A 58 -4.97 -5.08 -0.71
N ASN A 59 -3.73 -5.54 -0.92
CA ASN A 59 -3.21 -6.68 -0.19
C ASN A 59 -3.05 -6.37 1.30
N GLY A 60 -2.60 -5.17 1.64
CA GLY A 60 -2.54 -4.69 3.01
C GLY A 60 -3.91 -4.72 3.71
N ALA A 61 -4.96 -4.27 3.03
CA ALA A 61 -6.34 -4.36 3.52
C ALA A 61 -6.79 -5.82 3.76
N ARG A 62 -6.37 -6.76 2.91
CA ARG A 62 -6.64 -8.18 3.14
C ARG A 62 -5.94 -8.70 4.40
N HIS A 63 -4.69 -8.31 4.62
CA HIS A 63 -3.96 -8.70 5.83
C HIS A 63 -4.51 -8.05 7.09
N TRP A 64 -5.03 -6.81 7.02
CA TRP A 64 -5.68 -6.13 8.11
C TRP A 64 -6.84 -6.92 8.73
N LYS A 65 -7.55 -7.72 7.95
CA LYS A 65 -8.65 -8.57 8.45
C LYS A 65 -8.24 -9.47 9.62
N ARG A 66 -6.96 -9.80 9.73
CA ARG A 66 -6.41 -10.62 10.83
C ARG A 66 -6.18 -9.79 12.10
N CYS A 67 -6.09 -8.48 11.98
CA CYS A 67 -5.78 -7.54 13.05
C CYS A 67 -7.05 -6.91 13.65
N GLN A 68 -8.08 -6.66 12.81
CA GLN A 68 -9.28 -5.93 13.17
C GLN A 68 -10.13 -6.60 14.26
N ALA A 69 -9.96 -7.91 14.50
CA ALA A 69 -10.63 -8.60 15.60
C ALA A 69 -10.18 -8.04 16.96
N CYS A 70 -8.90 -7.65 17.05
CA CYS A 70 -8.26 -7.19 18.28
C CYS A 70 -7.95 -5.70 18.30
N HIS A 71 -7.89 -5.01 17.17
CA HIS A 71 -7.54 -3.60 17.06
C HIS A 71 -8.61 -2.78 16.34
N THR A 72 -8.70 -1.50 16.67
CA THR A 72 -9.33 -0.47 15.85
C THR A 72 -8.24 0.41 15.22
N ARG A 73 -8.55 1.18 14.15
CA ARG A 73 -7.58 2.02 13.46
C ARG A 73 -8.03 3.46 13.16
N HIS A 74 -9.30 3.78 13.42
CA HIS A 74 -9.84 5.13 13.21
C HIS A 74 -9.65 6.00 14.44
N GLU A 75 -9.69 7.30 14.26
CA GLU A 75 -9.63 8.27 15.34
C GLU A 75 -10.74 8.03 16.36
N GLY A 76 -10.42 8.18 17.66
CA GLY A 76 -11.37 7.91 18.74
C GLY A 76 -11.83 6.46 18.86
N GLY A 77 -11.26 5.56 18.06
CA GLY A 77 -11.59 4.13 18.12
C GLY A 77 -11.25 3.52 19.49
N ARG A 78 -12.20 2.79 20.07
CA ARG A 78 -11.98 2.14 21.37
C ARG A 78 -10.88 1.08 21.30
N HIS A 79 -10.15 0.89 22.38
CA HIS A 79 -9.34 -0.29 22.59
C HIS A 79 -10.20 -1.55 22.61
N ARG A 80 -9.62 -2.65 22.13
CA ARG A 80 -10.20 -3.99 22.20
C ARG A 80 -9.25 -4.89 23.00
N VAL A 81 -9.02 -6.11 22.54
CA VAL A 81 -7.96 -6.99 23.06
C VAL A 81 -6.59 -6.33 22.88
N GLY A 82 -6.40 -5.61 21.77
CA GLY A 82 -5.24 -4.76 21.49
C GLY A 82 -5.59 -3.27 21.52
N PRO A 83 -4.57 -2.38 21.52
CA PRO A 83 -4.78 -0.94 21.50
C PRO A 83 -5.36 -0.46 20.16
N ASN A 84 -5.97 0.72 20.17
CA ASN A 84 -6.26 1.46 18.95
C ASN A 84 -4.94 1.84 18.26
N LEU A 85 -4.90 1.68 16.92
CA LEU A 85 -3.71 1.93 16.12
C LEU A 85 -3.73 3.29 15.40
N TYR A 86 -4.77 4.11 15.59
CA TYR A 86 -4.76 5.47 15.04
C TYR A 86 -3.52 6.22 15.53
N ASN A 87 -2.83 6.89 14.61
CA ASN A 87 -1.58 7.60 14.89
C ASN A 87 -0.51 6.72 15.57
N VAL A 88 -0.37 5.45 15.13
CA VAL A 88 0.62 4.54 15.69
C VAL A 88 2.04 4.88 15.24
N PHE A 89 2.21 5.39 14.02
CA PHE A 89 3.53 5.77 13.51
C PHE A 89 4.05 7.00 14.24
N GLY A 90 5.30 6.95 14.69
CA GLY A 90 5.91 7.99 15.53
C GLY A 90 5.53 7.92 17.01
N ARG A 91 4.59 7.06 17.42
CA ARG A 91 4.20 6.89 18.82
C ARG A 91 5.22 6.04 19.57
N THR A 92 5.59 6.48 20.77
CA THR A 92 6.40 5.67 21.69
C THR A 92 5.66 4.37 22.04
N VAL A 93 6.40 3.27 22.11
CA VAL A 93 5.85 1.97 22.49
C VAL A 93 5.21 2.03 23.89
N GLY A 94 4.12 1.31 24.08
CA GLY A 94 3.46 1.20 25.38
C GLY A 94 2.67 2.43 25.85
N THR A 95 2.49 3.47 25.02
CA THR A 95 1.93 4.77 25.45
C THR A 95 0.53 5.10 24.95
N ALA A 96 -0.20 4.18 24.28
CA ALA A 96 -1.58 4.48 23.93
C ALA A 96 -2.41 4.70 25.22
N GLU A 97 -2.98 5.90 25.33
CA GLU A 97 -3.72 6.34 26.50
C GLU A 97 -4.87 5.38 26.83
N GLY A 98 -5.03 5.02 28.11
CA GLY A 98 -6.09 4.15 28.58
C GLY A 98 -5.93 2.66 28.26
N TYR A 99 -4.88 2.24 27.53
CA TYR A 99 -4.64 0.83 27.24
C TYR A 99 -3.65 0.18 28.24
N ARG A 100 -3.99 -1.01 28.74
CA ARG A 100 -3.14 -1.76 29.69
C ARG A 100 -2.16 -2.67 28.96
N TYR A 101 -0.97 -2.20 28.74
CA TYR A 101 0.11 -2.95 28.11
C TYR A 101 0.69 -4.06 29.01
N SER A 102 1.39 -5.03 28.41
CA SER A 102 2.29 -5.93 29.13
C SER A 102 3.46 -5.15 29.70
N GLU A 103 4.10 -5.69 30.72
CA GLU A 103 5.34 -5.14 31.30
C GLU A 103 6.39 -4.95 30.20
N ALA A 104 6.63 -5.95 29.38
CA ALA A 104 7.57 -5.88 28.29
C ALA A 104 7.34 -4.68 27.34
N LEU A 105 6.08 -4.32 27.05
CA LEU A 105 5.78 -3.17 26.19
C LEU A 105 5.85 -1.83 26.94
N ARG A 106 5.64 -1.82 28.26
CA ARG A 106 5.78 -0.60 29.06
C ARG A 106 7.25 -0.24 29.32
N ASP A 107 8.09 -1.26 29.45
CA ASP A 107 9.49 -1.11 29.80
C ASP A 107 10.39 -0.98 28.56
N ALA A 108 9.84 -1.21 27.37
CA ALA A 108 10.56 -1.04 26.12
C ALA A 108 10.73 0.44 25.78
N ASP A 109 11.87 0.78 25.17
CA ASP A 109 12.24 2.15 24.79
C ASP A 109 12.50 2.22 23.29
N PHE A 110 11.43 2.35 22.50
CA PHE A 110 11.50 2.62 21.06
C PHE A 110 10.22 3.30 20.57
N VAL A 111 10.29 3.80 19.35
CA VAL A 111 9.17 4.42 18.65
C VAL A 111 8.68 3.49 17.53
N TRP A 112 7.39 3.44 17.32
CA TRP A 112 6.80 2.69 16.20
C TRP A 112 7.10 3.35 14.87
N THR A 113 8.25 3.03 14.29
CA THR A 113 8.59 3.36 12.91
C THR A 113 8.05 2.28 11.97
N PRO A 114 7.95 2.52 10.64
CA PRO A 114 7.64 1.47 9.67
C PRO A 114 8.57 0.26 9.78
N GLN A 115 9.86 0.48 10.07
CA GLN A 115 10.84 -0.60 10.24
C GLN A 115 10.62 -1.38 11.54
N ALA A 116 10.34 -0.68 12.64
CA ALA A 116 10.03 -1.33 13.92
C ALA A 116 8.75 -2.18 13.80
N LEU A 117 7.75 -1.68 13.07
CA LEU A 117 6.53 -2.43 12.77
C LEU A 117 6.80 -3.64 11.87
N ASP A 118 7.71 -3.54 10.89
CA ASP A 118 8.08 -4.68 10.05
C ASP A 118 8.69 -5.80 10.89
N ALA A 119 9.67 -5.49 11.71
CA ALA A 119 10.31 -6.45 12.61
C ALA A 119 9.32 -7.03 13.64
N TRP A 120 8.45 -6.20 14.21
CA TRP A 120 7.38 -6.64 15.10
C TRP A 120 6.41 -7.59 14.42
N LEU A 121 5.93 -7.23 13.23
CA LEU A 121 4.95 -8.03 12.48
C LEU A 121 5.54 -9.35 11.96
N GLU A 122 6.84 -9.46 11.77
CA GLU A 122 7.48 -10.71 11.41
C GLU A 122 7.33 -11.76 12.53
N SER A 123 7.60 -11.37 13.76
CA SER A 123 7.51 -12.25 14.93
C SER A 123 7.37 -11.43 16.22
N PRO A 124 6.16 -11.08 16.67
CA PRO A 124 5.99 -10.28 17.88
C PRO A 124 6.66 -10.87 19.13
N ARG A 125 6.58 -12.20 19.27
CA ARG A 125 7.22 -12.89 20.40
C ARG A 125 8.74 -12.92 20.30
N GLY A 126 9.29 -13.00 19.10
CA GLY A 126 10.74 -12.94 18.87
C GLY A 126 11.28 -11.53 19.03
N PHE A 127 10.53 -10.52 18.56
CA PHE A 127 10.93 -9.12 18.66
C PHE A 127 10.93 -8.61 20.10
N LEU A 128 9.89 -8.91 20.87
CA LEU A 128 9.77 -8.49 22.26
C LEU A 128 9.17 -9.61 23.11
N PRO A 129 9.98 -10.49 23.69
CA PRO A 129 9.52 -11.54 24.61
C PRO A 129 8.74 -10.95 25.78
N GLY A 130 7.68 -11.62 26.22
CA GLY A 130 6.81 -11.14 27.30
C GLY A 130 5.67 -10.22 26.86
N ASN A 131 5.57 -9.86 25.59
CA ASN A 131 4.37 -9.22 25.08
C ASN A 131 3.18 -10.18 25.10
N ARG A 132 1.95 -9.64 25.14
CA ARG A 132 0.70 -10.42 25.23
C ARG A 132 -0.06 -10.50 23.92
N MET A 133 0.48 -10.01 22.80
CA MET A 133 -0.15 -10.09 21.50
C MET A 133 -0.14 -11.53 20.98
N SER A 134 -1.33 -12.13 20.84
CA SER A 134 -1.50 -13.50 20.33
C SER A 134 -1.52 -13.52 18.80
N PHE A 135 -0.36 -13.26 18.18
CA PHE A 135 -0.18 -13.24 16.74
C PHE A 135 1.10 -13.98 16.35
N VAL A 136 0.99 -14.89 15.39
CA VAL A 136 2.13 -15.72 14.96
C VAL A 136 3.12 -15.01 14.05
N GLY A 137 2.75 -13.84 13.56
CA GLY A 137 3.54 -13.04 12.63
C GLY A 137 3.15 -13.24 11.15
N LEU A 138 3.70 -12.37 10.31
CA LEU A 138 3.69 -12.41 8.85
C LEU A 138 5.11 -12.66 8.38
N ARG A 139 5.43 -13.89 7.99
CA ARG A 139 6.80 -14.26 7.61
C ARG A 139 7.23 -13.66 6.27
N LYS A 140 6.26 -13.49 5.34
CA LYS A 140 6.55 -12.95 4.01
C LYS A 140 6.70 -11.43 4.08
N GLU A 141 7.87 -10.94 3.70
CA GLU A 141 8.23 -9.52 3.76
C GLU A 141 7.27 -8.65 2.93
N THR A 142 6.89 -9.09 1.73
CA THR A 142 5.95 -8.35 0.89
C THR A 142 4.60 -8.14 1.58
N ASP A 143 4.09 -9.16 2.27
CA ASP A 143 2.81 -9.06 2.99
C ASP A 143 2.89 -8.09 4.17
N ARG A 144 4.05 -8.02 4.85
CA ARG A 144 4.30 -7.03 5.91
C ARG A 144 4.37 -5.62 5.37
N LYS A 145 5.10 -5.41 4.26
CA LYS A 145 5.18 -4.11 3.59
C LYS A 145 3.80 -3.62 3.13
N ASP A 146 3.00 -4.51 2.56
CA ASP A 146 1.64 -4.21 2.12
C ASP A 146 0.76 -3.78 3.31
N LEU A 147 0.82 -4.52 4.42
CA LEU A 147 0.08 -4.18 5.64
C LEU A 147 0.57 -2.86 6.25
N ILE A 148 1.87 -2.60 6.28
CA ILE A 148 2.44 -1.35 6.82
C ILE A 148 2.00 -0.16 5.98
N LYS A 149 2.06 -0.25 4.65
CA LYS A 149 1.55 0.80 3.77
C LYS A 149 0.06 1.07 4.00
N PHE A 150 -0.74 0.02 4.10
CA PHE A 150 -2.16 0.14 4.41
C PHE A 150 -2.40 0.81 5.77
N LEU A 151 -1.69 0.37 6.81
CA LEU A 151 -1.81 0.98 8.13
C LEU A 151 -1.38 2.44 8.12
N TYR A 152 -0.31 2.78 7.41
CA TYR A 152 0.12 4.17 7.26
C TYR A 152 -0.98 5.03 6.65
N ALA A 153 -1.57 4.58 5.54
CA ALA A 153 -2.66 5.27 4.88
C ALA A 153 -3.90 5.45 5.77
N GLU A 154 -4.22 4.46 6.60
CA GLU A 154 -5.47 4.39 7.36
C GLU A 154 -5.38 4.95 8.78
N THR A 155 -4.17 5.16 9.30
CA THR A 155 -3.98 5.56 10.69
C THR A 155 -3.21 6.85 10.88
N HIS A 156 -2.62 7.41 9.80
CA HIS A 156 -1.85 8.65 9.89
C HIS A 156 -2.78 9.86 9.77
N PRO A 157 -2.79 10.79 10.76
CA PRO A 157 -3.73 11.91 10.81
C PRO A 157 -3.71 12.82 9.57
N GLN A 158 -2.54 12.99 8.95
CA GLN A 158 -2.35 13.91 7.83
C GLN A 158 -2.89 13.41 6.49
N ILE A 159 -3.22 12.11 6.39
CA ILE A 159 -3.66 11.51 5.13
C ILE A 159 -5.17 11.70 4.91
N HIS A 160 -5.93 11.84 5.99
CA HIS A 160 -7.38 12.01 5.90
C HIS A 160 -7.84 13.46 5.64
N ASN A 161 -6.94 14.44 5.68
CA ASN A 161 -7.28 15.86 5.72
C ASN A 161 -6.80 16.67 4.51
N ALA A 162 -6.54 16.06 3.36
CA ALA A 162 -6.23 16.83 2.15
C ALA A 162 -7.39 17.74 1.70
N ASN A 163 -8.59 17.60 2.29
CA ASN A 163 -9.77 18.43 2.04
C ASN A 163 -10.32 19.14 3.29
N ASP A 164 -9.69 18.96 4.46
CA ASP A 164 -10.10 19.64 5.70
C ASP A 164 -9.06 20.70 6.10
N ASP A 165 -8.91 21.74 5.31
CA ASP A 165 -7.94 22.82 5.49
C ASP A 165 -8.17 23.70 6.74
N GLU A 166 -8.89 23.26 7.76
CA GLU A 166 -9.17 24.11 8.95
C GLU A 166 -8.93 23.48 10.32
N LYS A 167 -8.27 22.32 10.43
CA LYS A 167 -7.86 21.84 11.76
C LYS A 167 -6.50 21.15 11.75
N ALA A 168 -5.47 21.91 11.42
CA ALA A 168 -4.10 21.48 11.64
C ALA A 168 -3.87 21.28 13.15
N TYR A 169 -3.72 20.03 13.58
CA TYR A 169 -3.16 19.74 14.90
C TYR A 169 -1.67 20.12 14.85
N PRO A 170 -1.22 21.05 15.69
CA PRO A 170 0.20 21.37 15.76
C PRO A 170 0.95 20.11 16.23
N LEU A 171 1.93 19.70 15.43
CA LEU A 171 2.87 18.65 15.83
C LEU A 171 3.56 19.10 17.14
N PRO A 172 3.69 18.23 18.14
CA PRO A 172 4.53 18.54 19.28
C PRO A 172 5.96 18.77 18.80
N PRO A 173 6.70 19.73 19.38
CA PRO A 173 8.08 19.99 19.00
C PRO A 173 8.89 18.71 19.21
N ILE A 174 9.64 18.37 18.17
CA ILE A 174 10.60 17.26 18.22
C ILE A 174 11.69 17.67 19.23
N PRO A 175 12.01 16.82 20.22
CA PRO A 175 13.04 17.12 21.21
C PRO A 175 14.44 17.18 20.58
#